data_f790423da54202b9c28491616603a5db
#
_entry.id   f790423da54202b9c28491616603a5db
#
_cell.length_a   1.000
_cell.length_b   1.000
_cell.length_c   1.000
_cell.angle_alpha   90.00
_cell.angle_beta   90.00
_cell.angle_gamma   90.00
#
_symmetry.space_group_name_H-M   'P 1'
#
loop_
_entity.id
_entity.type
_entity.pdbx_description
1 polymer ?
#
loop_
_entity_poly.entity_id
_entity_poly.type
_entity_poly.pdbx_seq_one_letter_code
_entity_poly.pdbx_strand_id
1 'polypeptide(L)'
;IEQFGCSWLTSVPTMLALLAQETALLEATDLSSVRIVAMGSAPVSDNLMATLQERFSGCAFVNGFGTTETGAICFGAHPDDLPRPLVSLGHPISGIDVRLVADGENEPDEGVLHIRSPALMTGYHNLPEKTAEVMTDDGYFVTGDVMRRDENGFFYFVGRDDDMFVCGGENIV
;
A
#
# COMPACT_ATOMS: atom_id res chain seq x y z
N ILE A 1 19.70 12.97 -3.66
CA ILE A 1 18.54 13.86 -3.94
C ILE A 1 19.07 15.16 -4.51
N GLU A 2 19.75 15.98 -3.73
CA GLU A 2 20.24 17.30 -4.09
C GLU A 2 21.05 17.31 -5.39
N GLN A 3 22.10 16.49 -5.50
CA GLN A 3 23.02 16.43 -6.65
C GLN A 3 22.30 16.21 -8.00
N PHE A 4 21.17 15.47 -8.01
CA PHE A 4 20.46 15.09 -9.23
C PHE A 4 19.07 15.72 -9.35
N GLY A 5 18.67 16.56 -8.40
CA GLY A 5 17.34 17.17 -8.38
C GLY A 5 16.21 16.15 -8.38
N CYS A 6 16.34 15.08 -7.58
CA CYS A 6 15.34 14.01 -7.53
C CYS A 6 14.00 14.55 -7.06
N SER A 7 12.96 14.36 -7.86
CA SER A 7 11.61 14.85 -7.57
C SER A 7 10.69 13.78 -6.96
N TRP A 8 11.08 12.51 -7.07
CA TRP A 8 10.33 11.35 -6.56
C TRP A 8 11.24 10.49 -5.70
N LEU A 9 10.85 10.27 -4.45
CA LEU A 9 11.50 9.35 -3.51
C LEU A 9 10.57 8.17 -3.25
N THR A 10 11.03 6.95 -3.56
CA THR A 10 10.29 5.72 -3.24
C THR A 10 11.10 4.88 -2.27
N SER A 11 10.46 4.40 -1.20
CA SER A 11 11.12 3.56 -0.21
C SER A 11 10.10 2.74 0.60
N VAL A 12 10.59 1.79 1.38
CA VAL A 12 9.75 1.13 2.39
C VAL A 12 9.69 1.96 3.66
N PRO A 13 8.61 1.85 4.46
CA PRO A 13 8.43 2.65 5.68
C PRO A 13 9.60 2.58 6.65
N THR A 14 10.21 1.40 6.82
CA THR A 14 11.37 1.21 7.72
C THR A 14 12.58 2.04 7.28
N MET A 15 12.87 2.11 5.98
CA MET A 15 13.98 2.93 5.47
C MET A 15 13.69 4.41 5.63
N LEU A 16 12.44 4.84 5.42
CA LEU A 16 12.02 6.22 5.65
C LEU A 16 12.12 6.60 7.13
N ALA A 17 11.79 5.67 8.03
CA ALA A 17 11.95 5.87 9.48
C ALA A 17 13.42 6.04 9.88
N LEU A 18 14.32 5.23 9.30
CA LEU A 18 15.77 5.38 9.52
C LEU A 18 16.27 6.71 8.95
N LEU A 19 15.87 7.05 7.73
CA LEU A 19 16.24 8.34 7.12
C LEU A 19 15.75 9.52 7.96
N ALA A 20 14.54 9.47 8.50
CA ALA A 20 13.98 10.53 9.32
C ALA A 20 14.76 10.77 10.63
N GLN A 21 15.53 9.79 11.11
CA GLN A 21 16.41 9.90 12.28
C GLN A 21 17.73 10.63 11.96
N GLU A 22 18.13 10.69 10.69
CA GLU A 22 19.36 11.36 10.24
C GLU A 22 19.17 12.87 10.15
N THR A 23 18.82 13.50 11.29
CA THR A 23 18.42 14.91 11.37
C THR A 23 19.48 15.84 10.79
N ALA A 24 20.74 15.68 11.18
CA ALA A 24 21.84 16.55 10.72
C ALA A 24 22.06 16.44 9.19
N LEU A 25 21.90 15.24 8.62
CA LEU A 25 22.02 15.02 7.19
C LEU A 25 20.85 15.68 6.44
N LEU A 26 19.63 15.50 6.93
CA LEU A 26 18.44 16.09 6.30
C LEU A 26 18.44 17.60 6.35
N GLU A 27 18.90 18.21 7.47
CA GLU A 27 19.04 19.67 7.62
C GLU A 27 20.13 20.26 6.71
N ALA A 28 21.18 19.47 6.41
CA ALA A 28 22.27 19.89 5.52
C ALA A 28 21.99 19.63 4.03
N THR A 29 20.90 18.93 3.69
CA THR A 29 20.58 18.53 2.30
C THR A 29 19.44 19.39 1.75
N ASP A 30 19.62 19.94 0.54
CA ASP A 30 18.51 20.58 -0.19
C ASP A 30 17.53 19.52 -0.72
N LEU A 31 16.35 19.47 -0.09
CA LEU A 31 15.24 18.58 -0.45
C LEU A 31 14.17 19.28 -1.32
N SER A 32 14.37 20.52 -1.70
CA SER A 32 13.36 21.35 -2.41
C SER A 32 12.93 20.78 -3.77
N SER A 33 13.73 19.90 -4.37
CA SER A 33 13.38 19.21 -5.60
C SER A 33 12.35 18.08 -5.40
N VAL A 34 12.22 17.53 -4.17
CA VAL A 34 11.31 16.41 -3.89
C VAL A 34 9.87 16.90 -3.93
N ARG A 35 9.04 16.25 -4.71
CA ARG A 35 7.61 16.52 -4.88
C ARG A 35 6.73 15.41 -4.29
N ILE A 36 7.22 14.18 -4.39
CA ILE A 36 6.47 12.97 -3.98
C ILE A 36 7.37 12.09 -3.14
N VAL A 37 6.83 11.68 -1.99
CA VAL A 37 7.39 10.61 -1.16
C VAL A 37 6.42 9.44 -1.22
N ALA A 38 6.79 8.39 -1.95
CA ALA A 38 6.01 7.17 -2.11
C ALA A 38 6.55 6.08 -1.18
N MET A 39 5.64 5.35 -0.56
CA MET A 39 5.96 4.22 0.29
C MET A 39 4.98 3.07 0.06
N GLY A 40 5.37 1.86 0.44
CA GLY A 40 4.54 0.66 0.31
C GLY A 40 5.28 -0.56 0.81
N SER A 41 4.73 -1.74 0.55
CA SER A 41 5.28 -3.06 0.95
C SER A 41 5.35 -3.30 2.46
N ALA A 42 4.87 -2.38 3.29
CA ALA A 42 4.77 -2.53 4.74
C ALA A 42 3.75 -1.54 5.33
N PRO A 43 3.19 -1.81 6.51
CA PRO A 43 2.31 -0.87 7.20
C PRO A 43 3.01 0.45 7.53
N VAL A 44 2.27 1.54 7.47
CA VAL A 44 2.71 2.89 7.83
C VAL A 44 1.94 3.35 9.05
N SER A 45 2.65 3.83 10.09
CA SER A 45 2.03 4.41 11.27
C SER A 45 1.79 5.91 11.10
N ASP A 46 0.76 6.44 11.78
CA ASP A 46 0.48 7.88 11.84
C ASP A 46 1.68 8.68 12.34
N ASN A 47 2.40 8.16 13.34
CA ASN A 47 3.58 8.82 13.90
C ASN A 47 4.72 8.95 12.87
N LEU A 48 4.99 7.89 12.10
CA LEU A 48 5.98 7.96 11.03
C LEU A 48 5.55 8.97 9.96
N MET A 49 4.27 8.94 9.59
CA MET A 49 3.74 9.87 8.59
C MET A 49 3.86 11.32 9.03
N ALA A 50 3.54 11.64 10.29
CA ALA A 50 3.70 12.98 10.85
C ALA A 50 5.17 13.43 10.81
N THR A 51 6.10 12.55 11.22
CA THR A 51 7.54 12.83 11.17
C THR A 51 8.02 13.10 9.74
N LEU A 52 7.58 12.31 8.78
CA LEU A 52 7.97 12.50 7.38
C LEU A 52 7.41 13.81 6.80
N GLN A 53 6.20 14.22 7.18
CA GLN A 53 5.62 15.50 6.76
C GLN A 53 6.43 16.70 7.27
N GLU A 54 6.96 16.63 8.48
CA GLU A 54 7.85 17.67 9.00
C GLU A 54 9.16 17.74 8.22
N ARG A 55 9.75 16.58 7.87
CA ARG A 55 11.03 16.49 7.17
C ARG A 55 10.93 16.82 5.67
N PHE A 56 9.86 16.42 5.03
CA PHE A 56 9.58 16.61 3.60
C PHE A 56 8.38 17.54 3.41
N SER A 57 8.48 18.76 3.96
CA SER A 57 7.39 19.72 3.90
C SER A 57 7.07 20.12 2.46
N GLY A 58 5.77 20.18 2.14
CA GLY A 58 5.30 20.50 0.78
C GLY A 58 5.32 19.36 -0.22
N CYS A 59 5.73 18.15 0.18
CA CYS A 59 5.66 16.96 -0.66
C CYS A 59 4.27 16.30 -0.57
N ALA A 60 3.84 15.68 -1.67
CA ALA A 60 2.74 14.73 -1.65
C ALA A 60 3.23 13.37 -1.11
N PHE A 61 2.42 12.73 -0.26
CA PHE A 61 2.70 11.40 0.27
C PHE A 61 1.78 10.38 -0.38
N VAL A 62 2.37 9.27 -0.84
CA VAL A 62 1.65 8.17 -1.48
C VAL A 62 1.95 6.89 -0.74
N ASN A 63 0.93 6.32 -0.09
CA ASN A 63 0.99 4.98 0.46
C ASN A 63 0.39 4.02 -0.57
N GLY A 64 1.22 3.18 -1.19
CA GLY A 64 0.85 2.29 -2.27
C GLY A 64 0.64 0.86 -1.80
N PHE A 65 -0.31 0.18 -2.41
CA PHE A 65 -0.56 -1.25 -2.22
C PHE A 65 -0.65 -1.96 -3.57
N GLY A 66 0.00 -3.09 -3.63
CA GLY A 66 -0.04 -4.05 -4.71
C GLY A 66 0.87 -5.22 -4.38
N THR A 67 0.62 -6.34 -5.03
CA THR A 67 1.42 -7.55 -4.89
C THR A 67 1.94 -7.99 -6.26
N THR A 68 2.85 -8.94 -6.29
CA THR A 68 3.33 -9.54 -7.54
C THR A 68 2.16 -10.14 -8.33
N GLU A 69 1.17 -10.67 -7.61
CA GLU A 69 -0.01 -11.35 -8.16
C GLU A 69 -1.04 -10.37 -8.73
N THR A 70 -1.15 -9.17 -8.14
CA THR A 70 -2.21 -8.19 -8.48
C THR A 70 -1.73 -7.05 -9.35
N GLY A 71 -0.42 -6.91 -9.52
CA GLY A 71 0.21 -5.72 -10.09
C GLY A 71 0.55 -4.67 -9.03
N ALA A 72 1.40 -3.72 -9.41
CA ALA A 72 2.09 -2.83 -8.47
C ALA A 72 1.20 -1.79 -7.78
N ILE A 73 0.05 -1.43 -8.37
CA ILE A 73 -0.80 -0.35 -7.86
C ILE A 73 -2.27 -0.74 -8.01
N CYS A 74 -2.96 -0.94 -6.88
CA CYS A 74 -4.39 -1.27 -6.85
C CYS A 74 -5.28 -0.10 -6.39
N PHE A 75 -4.71 0.87 -5.70
CA PHE A 75 -5.43 2.01 -5.13
C PHE A 75 -4.82 3.35 -5.55
N GLY A 76 -5.63 4.37 -5.65
CA GLY A 76 -5.24 5.70 -6.14
C GLY A 76 -6.11 6.83 -5.60
N ALA A 77 -6.31 7.87 -6.40
CA ALA A 77 -7.18 8.99 -6.08
C ALA A 77 -8.64 8.57 -5.99
N HIS A 78 -9.42 9.29 -5.19
CA HIS A 78 -10.87 9.11 -5.15
C HIS A 78 -11.52 9.66 -6.43
N PRO A 79 -12.54 8.98 -7.01
CA PRO A 79 -13.19 9.43 -8.25
C PRO A 79 -13.87 10.80 -8.13
N ASP A 80 -14.29 11.20 -6.94
CA ASP A 80 -14.91 12.50 -6.66
C ASP A 80 -13.91 13.53 -6.12
N ASP A 81 -12.61 13.33 -6.35
CA ASP A 81 -11.52 14.22 -5.91
C ASP A 81 -11.50 14.48 -4.39
N LEU A 82 -12.05 13.57 -3.58
CA LEU A 82 -11.94 13.67 -2.13
C LEU A 82 -10.47 13.59 -1.70
N PRO A 83 -10.06 14.43 -0.72
CA PRO A 83 -8.69 14.43 -0.24
C PRO A 83 -8.36 13.09 0.42
N ARG A 84 -7.31 12.45 -0.06
CA ARG A 84 -6.86 11.15 0.44
C ARG A 84 -6.31 11.29 1.86
N PRO A 85 -6.83 10.54 2.85
CA PRO A 85 -6.24 10.47 4.18
C PRO A 85 -4.81 9.91 4.12
N LEU A 86 -3.91 10.45 4.94
CA LEU A 86 -2.46 10.24 4.83
C LEU A 86 -1.99 8.79 4.86
N VAL A 87 -2.53 7.98 5.77
CA VAL A 87 -2.16 6.57 5.91
C VAL A 87 -3.01 5.65 5.04
N SER A 88 -4.02 6.17 4.38
CA SER A 88 -4.88 5.42 3.47
C SER A 88 -4.09 4.90 2.28
N LEU A 89 -4.44 3.72 1.79
CA LEU A 89 -3.99 3.19 0.51
C LEU A 89 -4.65 3.90 -0.68
N GLY A 90 -5.74 4.62 -0.44
CA GLY A 90 -6.54 5.30 -1.46
C GLY A 90 -7.85 4.59 -1.75
N HIS A 91 -8.46 4.97 -2.88
CA HIS A 91 -9.65 4.35 -3.44
C HIS A 91 -9.24 3.37 -4.56
N PRO A 92 -9.95 2.25 -4.78
CA PRO A 92 -9.65 1.34 -5.89
C PRO A 92 -9.60 2.08 -7.22
N ILE A 93 -8.56 1.87 -8.01
CA ILE A 93 -8.43 2.52 -9.33
C ILE A 93 -9.39 1.89 -10.35
N SER A 94 -9.75 2.65 -11.36
CA SER A 94 -10.65 2.19 -12.42
C SER A 94 -10.17 0.89 -13.08
N GLY A 95 -11.06 -0.09 -13.20
CA GLY A 95 -10.77 -1.41 -13.77
C GLY A 95 -10.25 -2.43 -12.75
N ILE A 96 -10.14 -2.05 -11.48
CA ILE A 96 -9.87 -2.98 -10.38
C ILE A 96 -11.15 -3.14 -9.54
N ASP A 97 -11.65 -4.36 -9.47
CA ASP A 97 -12.74 -4.74 -8.59
C ASP A 97 -12.16 -5.26 -7.28
N VAL A 98 -12.68 -4.74 -6.17
CA VAL A 98 -12.28 -5.18 -4.83
C VAL A 98 -13.51 -5.55 -4.01
N ARG A 99 -13.35 -6.53 -3.13
CA ARG A 99 -14.32 -6.82 -2.07
C ARG A 99 -13.58 -7.21 -0.79
N LEU A 100 -14.21 -6.93 0.34
CA LEU A 100 -13.78 -7.43 1.64
C LEU A 100 -14.62 -8.65 1.99
N VAL A 101 -13.98 -9.67 2.57
CA VAL A 101 -14.64 -10.92 2.95
C VAL A 101 -14.33 -11.20 4.42
N ALA A 102 -15.40 -11.38 5.21
CA ALA A 102 -15.33 -11.82 6.60
C ALA A 102 -16.43 -12.85 6.86
N ASP A 103 -16.18 -13.75 7.80
CA ASP A 103 -17.13 -14.83 8.12
C ASP A 103 -18.45 -14.29 8.66
N GLY A 104 -19.56 -14.72 8.02
CA GLY A 104 -20.91 -14.38 8.46
C GLY A 104 -21.38 -12.96 8.14
N GLU A 105 -20.59 -12.17 7.47
CA GLU A 105 -20.94 -10.79 7.09
C GLU A 105 -21.19 -10.68 5.57
N ASN A 106 -22.18 -9.87 5.24
CA ASN A 106 -22.48 -9.51 3.86
C ASN A 106 -22.00 -8.07 3.64
N GLU A 107 -21.03 -7.86 2.74
CA GLU A 107 -20.38 -6.58 2.47
C GLU A 107 -19.73 -5.92 3.71
N PRO A 108 -18.80 -6.60 4.41
CA PRO A 108 -18.16 -6.05 5.59
C PRO A 108 -17.30 -4.82 5.27
N ASP A 109 -17.16 -3.90 6.23
CA ASP A 109 -16.21 -2.78 6.13
C ASP A 109 -14.79 -3.16 6.55
N GLU A 110 -14.59 -4.34 7.10
CA GLU A 110 -13.29 -4.92 7.42
C GLU A 110 -13.29 -6.42 7.10
N GLY A 111 -12.23 -6.90 6.47
CA GLY A 111 -12.09 -8.30 6.09
C GLY A 111 -10.91 -8.55 5.16
N VAL A 112 -10.75 -9.79 4.74
CA VAL A 112 -9.72 -10.19 3.78
C VAL A 112 -10.02 -9.57 2.42
N LEU A 113 -9.02 -8.87 1.87
CA LEU A 113 -9.12 -8.22 0.58
C LEU A 113 -9.08 -9.27 -0.54
N HIS A 114 -10.09 -9.27 -1.39
CA HIS A 114 -10.09 -9.98 -2.67
C HIS A 114 -10.03 -8.97 -3.81
N ILE A 115 -9.18 -9.24 -4.82
CA ILE A 115 -8.96 -8.35 -5.95
C ILE A 115 -9.21 -9.08 -7.26
N ARG A 116 -9.90 -8.42 -8.18
CA ARG A 116 -10.02 -8.82 -9.57
C ARG A 116 -9.60 -7.67 -10.48
N SER A 117 -8.66 -7.93 -11.39
CA SER A 117 -8.15 -6.90 -12.31
C SER A 117 -7.58 -7.53 -13.57
N PRO A 118 -7.44 -6.76 -14.67
CA PRO A 118 -6.73 -7.22 -15.87
C PRO A 118 -5.24 -7.51 -15.64
N ALA A 119 -4.67 -7.02 -14.53
CA ALA A 119 -3.24 -7.19 -14.19
C ALA A 119 -2.98 -8.41 -13.29
N LEU A 120 -4.01 -9.20 -12.96
CA LEU A 120 -3.81 -10.42 -12.18
C LEU A 120 -2.86 -11.37 -12.88
N MET A 121 -2.01 -12.04 -12.10
CA MET A 121 -1.21 -13.15 -12.58
C MET A 121 -2.08 -14.24 -13.20
N THR A 122 -1.55 -14.97 -14.16
CA THR A 122 -2.20 -16.16 -14.70
C THR A 122 -2.09 -17.37 -13.78
N GLY A 123 -1.17 -17.34 -12.83
CA GLY A 123 -0.93 -18.36 -11.83
C GLY A 123 0.54 -18.49 -11.44
N TYR A 124 0.80 -19.26 -10.40
CA TYR A 124 2.15 -19.60 -9.97
C TYR A 124 2.77 -20.65 -10.91
N HIS A 125 3.99 -20.39 -11.36
CA HIS A 125 4.67 -21.24 -12.34
C HIS A 125 4.84 -22.67 -11.83
N ASN A 126 4.31 -23.65 -12.58
CA ASN A 126 4.29 -25.09 -12.25
C ASN A 126 3.63 -25.44 -10.90
N LEU A 127 2.75 -24.58 -10.37
CA LEU A 127 2.05 -24.78 -9.09
C LEU A 127 0.53 -24.55 -9.25
N PRO A 128 -0.17 -25.37 -10.05
CA PRO A 128 -1.60 -25.19 -10.31
C PRO A 128 -2.46 -25.34 -9.05
N GLU A 129 -2.10 -26.22 -8.14
CA GLU A 129 -2.82 -26.42 -6.87
C GLU A 129 -2.72 -25.15 -6.00
N LYS A 130 -1.52 -24.59 -5.83
CA LYS A 130 -1.32 -23.32 -5.13
C LYS A 130 -2.07 -22.16 -5.78
N THR A 131 -2.15 -22.14 -7.10
CA THR A 131 -2.93 -21.14 -7.82
C THR A 131 -4.41 -21.26 -7.50
N ALA A 132 -4.94 -22.49 -7.48
CA ALA A 132 -6.34 -22.76 -7.16
C ALA A 132 -6.70 -22.41 -5.70
N GLU A 133 -5.76 -22.49 -4.76
CA GLU A 133 -5.97 -22.11 -3.35
C GLU A 133 -6.24 -20.61 -3.18
N VAL A 134 -5.66 -19.76 -4.03
CA VAL A 134 -5.72 -18.31 -3.91
C VAL A 134 -6.62 -17.61 -4.94
N MET A 135 -7.22 -18.37 -5.84
CA MET A 135 -8.15 -17.85 -6.85
C MET A 135 -9.55 -18.36 -6.59
N THR A 136 -10.51 -17.45 -6.52
CA THR A 136 -11.93 -17.82 -6.40
C THR A 136 -12.51 -18.21 -7.76
N ASP A 137 -13.61 -18.99 -7.78
CA ASP A 137 -14.30 -19.43 -9.00
C ASP A 137 -14.80 -18.23 -9.85
N ASP A 138 -15.10 -17.10 -9.23
CA ASP A 138 -15.53 -15.86 -9.89
C ASP A 138 -14.37 -14.91 -10.26
N GLY A 139 -13.12 -15.40 -10.16
CA GLY A 139 -11.92 -14.77 -10.70
C GLY A 139 -11.28 -13.70 -9.82
N TYR A 140 -11.51 -13.72 -8.51
CA TYR A 140 -10.77 -12.88 -7.56
C TYR A 140 -9.55 -13.60 -7.02
N PHE A 141 -8.50 -12.85 -6.84
CA PHE A 141 -7.33 -13.27 -6.06
C PHE A 141 -7.55 -12.95 -4.58
N VAL A 142 -7.36 -13.94 -3.71
CA VAL A 142 -7.44 -13.83 -2.25
C VAL A 142 -6.07 -13.39 -1.75
N THR A 143 -5.95 -12.14 -1.28
CA THR A 143 -4.64 -11.57 -0.95
C THR A 143 -4.06 -12.07 0.37
N GLY A 144 -4.92 -12.50 1.31
CA GLY A 144 -4.57 -12.77 2.70
C GLY A 144 -4.32 -11.48 3.51
N ASP A 145 -4.46 -10.31 2.90
CA ASP A 145 -4.35 -9.03 3.59
C ASP A 145 -5.71 -8.60 4.13
N VAL A 146 -5.78 -8.29 5.41
CA VAL A 146 -6.97 -7.72 6.05
C VAL A 146 -6.96 -6.21 5.85
N MET A 147 -8.04 -5.71 5.29
CA MET A 147 -8.24 -4.30 5.01
C MET A 147 -9.50 -3.79 5.70
N ARG A 148 -9.50 -2.50 6.01
CA ARG A 148 -10.69 -1.76 6.42
C ARG A 148 -11.03 -0.69 5.39
N ARG A 149 -12.32 -0.53 5.10
CA ARG A 149 -12.85 0.52 4.24
C ARG A 149 -13.60 1.54 5.12
N ASP A 150 -13.37 2.84 4.91
CA ASP A 150 -14.13 3.88 5.58
C ASP A 150 -15.41 4.26 4.79
N GLU A 151 -16.22 5.14 5.37
CA GLU A 151 -17.48 5.62 4.80
C GLU A 151 -17.32 6.35 3.44
N ASN A 152 -16.12 6.83 3.14
CA ASN A 152 -15.80 7.48 1.87
C ASN A 152 -15.18 6.50 0.86
N GLY A 153 -15.04 5.22 1.19
CA GLY A 153 -14.48 4.20 0.29
C GLY A 153 -12.95 4.18 0.23
N PHE A 154 -12.26 4.85 1.15
CA PHE A 154 -10.81 4.72 1.28
C PHE A 154 -10.44 3.45 2.04
N PHE A 155 -9.39 2.78 1.57
CA PHE A 155 -8.92 1.52 2.15
C PHE A 155 -7.69 1.73 3.03
N TYR A 156 -7.61 0.95 4.10
CA TYR A 156 -6.53 0.95 5.08
C TYR A 156 -6.07 -0.48 5.34
N PHE A 157 -4.77 -0.70 5.36
CA PHE A 157 -4.20 -1.98 5.76
C PHE A 157 -4.34 -2.16 7.28
N VAL A 158 -4.88 -3.29 7.70
CA VAL A 158 -5.06 -3.67 9.11
C VAL A 158 -4.01 -4.69 9.52
N GLY A 159 -3.80 -5.72 8.71
CA GLY A 159 -2.88 -6.81 9.02
C GLY A 159 -2.93 -7.92 7.98
N ARG A 160 -2.45 -9.10 8.37
CA ARG A 160 -2.56 -10.33 7.60
C ARG A 160 -3.53 -11.29 8.30
N ASP A 161 -4.22 -12.10 7.51
CA ASP A 161 -5.08 -13.19 7.98
C ASP A 161 -4.27 -14.45 8.37
N ASP A 162 -2.99 -14.47 8.01
CA ASP A 162 -2.02 -15.51 8.32
C ASP A 162 -0.95 -15.00 9.32
N ASP A 163 -0.08 -15.90 9.78
CA ASP A 163 1.01 -15.58 10.71
C ASP A 163 2.16 -14.79 10.07
N MET A 164 2.05 -14.42 8.78
CA MET A 164 3.07 -13.69 8.06
C MET A 164 3.16 -12.23 8.55
N PHE A 165 4.36 -11.75 8.83
CA PHE A 165 4.60 -10.35 9.14
C PHE A 165 5.71 -9.76 8.26
N VAL A 166 5.66 -8.44 8.07
CA VAL A 166 6.65 -7.73 7.23
C VAL A 166 7.72 -7.10 8.11
N CYS A 167 8.97 -7.43 7.84
CA CYS A 167 10.13 -6.85 8.52
C CYS A 167 11.10 -6.25 7.49
N GLY A 168 11.37 -4.94 7.59
CA GLY A 168 12.28 -4.26 6.66
C GLY A 168 11.84 -4.26 5.18
N GLY A 169 10.55 -4.51 4.91
CA GLY A 169 10.00 -4.66 3.55
C GLY A 169 10.05 -6.09 3.00
N GLU A 170 10.48 -7.06 3.80
CA GLU A 170 10.49 -8.49 3.45
C GLU A 170 9.42 -9.25 4.24
N ASN A 171 8.75 -10.19 3.59
CA ASN A 171 7.77 -11.07 4.22
C ASN A 171 8.48 -12.19 4.99
N ILE A 172 8.14 -12.35 6.26
CA ILE A 172 8.64 -13.41 7.14
C ILE A 172 7.46 -14.29 7.57
N VAL A 173 7.60 -15.59 7.36
CA VAL A 173 6.59 -16.63 7.67
C VAL A 173 7.10 -17.48 8.81
#